data_a62238d7ef65b485d8b5d4692358ec0e
#
_entry.id   a62238d7ef65b485d8b5d4692358ec0e
#
_cell.length_a   1.000
_cell.length_b   1.000
_cell.length_c   1.000
_cell.angle_alpha   90.00
_cell.angle_beta   90.00
_cell.angle_gamma   90.00
#
_symmetry.space_group_name_H-M   'P 1'
#
loop_
_entity.id
_entity.type
_entity.pdbx_description
1 polymer ?
#
loop_
_entity_poly.entity_id
_entity_poly.type
_entity_poly.pdbx_seq_one_letter_code
_entity_poly.pdbx_strand_id
1 'polypeptide(L)' 'SRFYSKKHLNRHDSEEVLDTFRVTAEAIRIWEDKDTALAWLNMPIPALAGDKPIDLFDTFDGRRWVSEVLRKIEFGDFT' A
#
# COMPACT_ATOMS: atom_id res chain seq x y z
N SER A 1 -16.33 16.61 16.79
CA SER A 1 -15.69 16.39 16.69
C SER A 1 -15.16 16.12 16.64
N ARG A 2 -15.34 16.10 16.72
CA ARG A 2 -14.60 15.79 16.81
C ARG A 2 -13.90 15.42 16.09
N PHE A 3 -13.96 15.53 15.90
CA PHE A 3 -13.13 15.15 15.38
C PHE A 3 -12.47 15.32 15.03
N TYR A 4 -12.55 15.78 15.24
CA TYR A 4 -11.75 16.04 15.12
C TYR A 4 -10.93 16.28 15.04
N SER A 5 -10.92 16.42 15.38
CA SER A 5 -10.03 16.59 15.49
C SER A 5 -9.36 16.80 15.26
N LYS A 6 -9.64 17.03 15.09
CA LYS A 6 -8.97 17.18 15.09
C LYS A 6 -8.26 17.06 15.13
N LYS A 7 -8.73 16.88 14.73
CA LYS A 7 -7.91 17.01 15.30
C LYS A 7 -6.67 16.67 15.44
N HIS A 8 -6.51 16.12 15.42
CA HIS A 8 -5.25 15.84 16.00
C HIS A 8 -4.32 14.94 15.21
N LEU A 9 -4.59 14.74 13.97
CA LEU A 9 -3.60 14.14 13.08
C LEU A 9 -2.56 15.21 12.79
N ASN A 10 -1.30 14.95 13.14
CA ASN A 10 -0.24 15.87 12.79
C ASN A 10 0.14 15.65 11.32
N ARG A 11 1.08 16.44 10.81
CA ARG A 11 1.48 16.33 9.42
C ARG A 11 1.98 14.94 9.09
N HIS A 12 2.77 14.35 9.98
CA HIS A 12 3.36 13.04 9.76
C HIS A 12 2.28 11.96 9.61
N ASP A 13 1.29 11.98 10.50
CA ASP A 13 0.20 11.01 10.44
C ASP A 13 -0.63 11.17 9.17
N SER A 14 -0.87 12.41 8.76
CA SER A 14 -1.61 12.69 7.53
C SER A 14 -0.87 12.20 6.30
N GLU A 15 0.46 12.39 6.26
CA GLU A 15 1.26 11.93 5.14
C GLU A 15 1.27 10.41 5.06
N GLU A 16 1.29 9.73 6.21
CA GLU A 16 1.25 8.28 6.24
C GLU A 16 -0.06 7.75 5.69
N VAL A 17 -1.18 8.35 6.09
CA VAL A 17 -2.50 7.95 5.59
C VAL A 17 -2.59 8.18 4.09
N LEU A 18 -2.15 9.35 3.61
CA LEU A 18 -2.21 9.67 2.19
C LEU A 18 -1.32 8.75 1.36
N ASP A 19 -0.14 8.42 1.88
CA ASP A 19 0.77 7.52 1.18
C ASP A 19 0.19 6.11 1.09
N THR A 20 -0.48 5.66 2.15
CA THR A 20 -1.17 4.36 2.15
C THR A 20 -2.26 4.34 1.10
N PHE A 21 -3.06 5.40 1.00
CA PHE A 21 -4.08 5.50 -0.05
C PHE A 21 -3.46 5.49 -1.43
N ARG A 22 -2.33 6.17 -1.60
CA ARG A 22 -1.64 6.19 -2.90
C ARG A 22 -1.23 4.79 -3.33
N VAL A 23 -0.64 4.01 -2.43
CA VAL A 23 -0.20 2.66 -2.76
C VAL A 23 -1.39 1.75 -3.03
N THR A 24 -2.46 1.89 -2.24
CA THR A 24 -3.69 1.11 -2.46
C THR A 24 -4.30 1.44 -3.82
N ALA A 25 -4.37 2.71 -4.17
CA ALA A 25 -4.90 3.13 -5.46
C ALA A 25 -4.03 2.62 -6.61
N GLU A 26 -2.72 2.60 -6.41
CA GLU A 26 -1.80 2.06 -7.41
C GLU A 26 -2.07 0.58 -7.64
N ALA A 27 -2.30 -0.19 -6.57
CA ALA A 27 -2.61 -1.61 -6.70
C ALA A 27 -3.90 -1.81 -7.49
N ILE A 28 -4.93 -1.03 -7.20
CA ILE A 28 -6.21 -1.13 -7.91
C ILE A 28 -6.03 -0.81 -9.39
N ARG A 29 -5.23 0.21 -9.70
CA ARG A 29 -4.95 0.58 -11.09
C ARG A 29 -4.25 -0.54 -11.84
N ILE A 30 -3.25 -1.16 -11.21
CA ILE A 30 -2.44 -2.19 -11.86
C ILE A 30 -3.25 -3.46 -12.08
N TRP A 31 -4.04 -3.88 -11.09
CA TRP A 31 -4.85 -5.09 -11.21
C TRP A 31 -6.14 -4.87 -11.98
N GLU A 32 -6.54 -3.59 -12.19
CA GLU A 32 -7.72 -3.18 -12.93
C GLU A 32 -9.02 -3.76 -12.34
N ASP A 33 -8.98 -4.12 -11.06
CA ASP A 33 -10.11 -4.69 -10.36
C ASP A 33 -9.87 -4.54 -8.86
N LYS A 34 -10.80 -3.87 -8.19
CA LYS A 34 -10.68 -3.59 -6.77
C LYS A 34 -10.57 -4.86 -5.94
N ASP A 35 -11.42 -5.84 -6.24
CA ASP A 35 -11.45 -7.08 -5.46
C ASP A 35 -10.16 -7.87 -5.61
N THR A 36 -9.63 -7.93 -6.83
CA THR A 36 -8.35 -8.59 -7.08
C THR A 36 -7.21 -7.88 -6.36
N ALA A 37 -7.21 -6.56 -6.40
CA ALA A 37 -6.19 -5.77 -5.73
C ALA A 37 -6.23 -5.99 -4.22
N LEU A 38 -7.42 -5.97 -3.64
CA LEU A 38 -7.57 -6.19 -2.20
C LEU A 38 -7.16 -7.59 -1.79
N ALA A 39 -7.47 -8.59 -2.62
CA ALA A 39 -7.02 -9.95 -2.37
C ALA A 39 -5.51 -10.04 -2.38
N TRP A 40 -4.86 -9.38 -3.34
CA TRP A 40 -3.40 -9.35 -3.42
C TRP A 40 -2.78 -8.68 -2.19
N LEU A 41 -3.37 -7.57 -1.74
CA LEU A 41 -2.87 -6.87 -0.56
C LEU A 41 -2.96 -7.69 0.72
N ASN A 42 -3.83 -8.67 0.75
CA ASN A 42 -4.05 -9.52 1.92
C ASN A 42 -3.44 -10.91 1.79
N MET A 43 -2.59 -11.12 0.80
CA MET A 43 -2.00 -12.41 0.49
C MET A 43 -0.49 -12.36 0.77
N PRO A 44 0.10 -13.43 1.36
CA PRO A 44 1.56 -13.48 1.48
C PRO A 44 2.20 -13.46 0.10
N ILE A 45 3.13 -12.53 -0.12
CA ILE A 45 3.76 -12.34 -1.42
C ILE A 45 5.22 -12.73 -1.34
N PRO A 46 5.67 -13.70 -2.14
CA PRO A 46 7.08 -14.12 -2.09
C PRO A 46 8.07 -12.98 -2.34
N ALA A 47 7.73 -12.04 -3.22
CA ALA A 47 8.59 -10.89 -3.50
C ALA A 47 8.70 -9.94 -2.30
N LEU A 48 7.84 -10.12 -1.29
CA LEU A 48 7.88 -9.35 -0.05
C LEU A 48 8.31 -10.25 1.12
N ALA A 49 9.14 -11.23 0.84
CA ALA A 49 9.65 -12.18 1.84
C ALA A 49 8.52 -12.94 2.54
N GLY A 50 7.41 -13.16 1.85
CA GLY A 50 6.27 -13.89 2.39
C GLY A 50 5.34 -13.05 3.24
N ASP A 51 5.58 -11.75 3.36
CA ASP A 51 4.71 -10.86 4.11
C ASP A 51 3.52 -10.43 3.24
N LYS A 52 2.42 -10.12 3.91
CA LYS A 52 1.27 -9.53 3.23
C LYS A 52 1.56 -8.05 2.99
N PRO A 53 1.26 -7.53 1.80
CA PRO A 53 1.50 -6.11 1.54
C PRO A 53 0.86 -5.19 2.57
N ILE A 54 -0.35 -5.52 3.03
CA ILE A 54 -1.05 -4.68 4.00
C ILE A 54 -0.30 -4.58 5.32
N ASP A 55 0.44 -5.61 5.70
CA ASP A 55 1.20 -5.61 6.94
C ASP A 55 2.44 -4.71 6.87
N LEU A 56 2.81 -4.28 5.68
CA LEU A 56 3.97 -3.42 5.48
C LEU A 56 3.60 -1.94 5.37
N PHE A 57 2.31 -1.62 5.51
CA PHE A 57 1.85 -0.24 5.32
C PHE A 57 2.14 0.67 6.50
N ASP A 58 2.54 0.12 7.65
CA ASP A 58 2.79 0.92 8.85
C ASP A 58 4.12 1.66 8.83
N THR A 59 4.99 1.40 7.88
CA THR A 59 6.26 2.12 7.74
C THR A 59 6.39 2.67 6.33
N PHE A 60 7.16 3.76 6.20
CA PHE A 60 7.46 4.35 4.90
C PHE A 60 8.22 3.35 4.02
N ASP A 61 9.22 2.69 4.57
CA ASP A 61 10.02 1.73 3.83
C ASP A 61 9.17 0.55 3.35
N GLY A 62 8.24 0.10 4.20
CA GLY A 62 7.32 -0.98 3.82
C GLY A 62 6.43 -0.58 2.66
N ARG A 63 5.83 0.61 2.72
CA ARG A 63 4.99 1.11 1.64
C ARG A 63 5.78 1.25 0.34
N ARG A 64 7.02 1.74 0.44
CA ARG A 64 7.89 1.88 -0.71
C ARG A 64 8.20 0.53 -1.33
N TRP A 65 8.47 -0.47 -0.50
CA TRP A 65 8.75 -1.82 -0.97
C TRP A 65 7.55 -2.40 -1.73
N VAL A 66 6.34 -2.24 -1.18
CA VAL A 66 5.12 -2.69 -1.85
C VAL A 66 4.96 -1.99 -3.19
N SER A 67 5.21 -0.69 -3.24
CA SER A 67 5.12 0.10 -4.47
C SER A 67 6.10 -0.40 -5.52
N GLU A 68 7.32 -0.75 -5.11
CA GLU A 68 8.33 -1.28 -6.03
C GLU A 68 7.91 -2.62 -6.61
N VAL A 69 7.32 -3.48 -5.79
CA VAL A 69 6.82 -4.78 -6.26
C VAL A 69 5.68 -4.57 -7.25
N LEU A 70 4.78 -3.63 -6.96
CA LEU A 70 3.68 -3.32 -7.88
C LEU A 70 4.19 -2.85 -9.24
N ARG A 71 5.24 -2.05 -9.26
CA ARG A 71 5.83 -1.59 -10.51
C ARG A 71 6.41 -2.75 -11.31
N LYS A 72 7.03 -3.70 -10.64
CA LYS A 72 7.56 -4.88 -11.32
C LYS A 72 6.44 -5.71 -11.92
N ILE A 73 5.32 -5.83 -11.22
CA ILE A 73 4.13 -6.51 -11.75
C ILE A 73 3.63 -5.77 -12.98
N GLU A 74 3.52 -4.46 -12.90
CA GLU A 74 3.01 -3.63 -14.00
C GLU A 74 3.85 -3.78 -15.26
N PHE A 75 5.16 -3.81 -15.10
CA PHE A 75 6.07 -3.85 -16.26
C PHE A 75 6.53 -5.26 -16.59
N GLY A 76 6.03 -6.28 -15.89
CA GLY A 76 6.39 -7.66 -16.16
C GLY A 76 7.83 -8.01 -15.79
N ASP A 77 8.42 -7.27 -14.87
CA ASP A 77 9.82 -7.45 -14.47
C ASP A 77 9.91 -8.29 -13.20
N PHE A 78 9.94 -9.59 -13.36
CA PHE A 78 9.92 -10.54 -12.24
C PHE A 78 11.25 -11.22 -12.00
N THR A 79 12.32 -10.72 -12.51
CA THR A 79 13.62 -11.36 -12.31
C THR A 79 14.28 -10.99 -10.99
#